data_47e65be758224f6b64dcbdcdefba2cdb
#
_entry.id   47e65be758224f6b64dcbdcdefba2cdb
#
_cell.length_a   1.000
_cell.length_b   1.000
_cell.length_c   1.000
_cell.angle_alpha   90.00
_cell.angle_beta   90.00
_cell.angle_gamma   90.00
#
_symmetry.space_group_name_H-M   'P 1'
#
loop_
_entity.id
_entity.type
_entity.pdbx_description
1 polymer ?
#
loop_
_entity_poly.entity_id
_entity_poly.type
_entity_poly.pdbx_seq_one_letter_code
_entity_poly.pdbx_strand_id
1 'polypeptide(L)'
;MCVNVQNNKKQTDYKDIEDIIGFLKVLTDKCHHVKEEDFLFPALEKAGIKNENGPIGVMLSQHKQGRELIKQMQESVVNKMINRNTFVDAASSYVNLLRNHIEKEDTLLFPLSDTKLSASKQKELLKNFENLEKNVIGEGKYEELYILLVKFKGKYLK
;
A
#
# COMPACT_ATOMS: atom_id res chain seq x y z
N MET A 1 -9.75 -11.73 7.65
CA MET A 1 -8.91 -12.78 7.03
C MET A 1 -7.93 -13.37 8.03
N CYS A 2 -7.03 -12.63 8.66
CA CYS A 2 -6.02 -13.16 9.59
C CYS A 2 -6.63 -14.04 10.70
N VAL A 3 -7.70 -13.60 11.39
CA VAL A 3 -8.40 -14.40 12.40
C VAL A 3 -8.94 -15.73 11.85
N ASN A 4 -9.42 -15.75 10.62
CA ASN A 4 -9.91 -16.96 9.97
C ASN A 4 -8.76 -17.92 9.61
N VAL A 5 -7.62 -17.40 9.20
CA VAL A 5 -6.41 -18.19 8.95
C VAL A 5 -5.90 -18.81 10.25
N GLN A 6 -5.87 -18.04 11.33
CA GLN A 6 -5.36 -18.50 12.63
C GLN A 6 -6.25 -19.57 13.27
N ASN A 7 -7.57 -19.40 13.21
CA ASN A 7 -8.52 -20.24 13.95
C ASN A 7 -9.03 -21.46 13.17
N ASN A 8 -8.63 -21.66 11.93
CA ASN A 8 -9.08 -22.77 11.06
C ASN A 8 -10.61 -22.91 10.91
N LYS A 9 -11.39 -21.87 11.29
CA LYS A 9 -12.85 -21.92 11.37
C LYS A 9 -13.59 -21.83 10.04
N LYS A 10 -12.92 -21.37 8.99
CA LYS A 10 -13.31 -21.50 7.58
C LYS A 10 -12.04 -21.71 6.80
N GLN A 11 -12.07 -22.65 5.87
CA GLN A 11 -10.97 -22.86 4.95
C GLN A 11 -10.70 -21.53 4.24
N THR A 12 -9.68 -20.78 4.70
CA THR A 12 -9.23 -19.58 4.00
C THR A 12 -8.72 -20.07 2.67
N ASP A 13 -9.37 -19.63 1.61
CA ASP A 13 -9.02 -20.05 0.26
C ASP A 13 -7.59 -19.52 -0.03
N TYR A 14 -6.70 -20.45 -0.40
CA TYR A 14 -5.36 -20.11 -0.87
C TYR A 14 -5.42 -19.02 -1.93
N LYS A 15 -6.41 -19.11 -2.84
CA LYS A 15 -6.65 -18.11 -3.88
C LYS A 15 -6.90 -16.70 -3.32
N ASP A 16 -7.65 -16.58 -2.23
CA ASP A 16 -7.90 -15.27 -1.60
C ASP A 16 -6.63 -14.66 -1.01
N ILE A 17 -5.71 -15.49 -0.51
CA ILE A 17 -4.41 -15.01 0.00
C ILE A 17 -3.53 -14.54 -1.16
N GLU A 18 -3.45 -15.29 -2.25
CA GLU A 18 -2.73 -14.86 -3.45
C GLU A 18 -3.32 -13.56 -4.02
N ASP A 19 -4.64 -13.49 -4.11
CA ASP A 19 -5.35 -12.32 -4.63
C ASP A 19 -5.08 -11.07 -3.77
N ILE A 20 -5.10 -11.17 -2.42
CA ILE A 20 -4.81 -10.01 -1.56
C ILE A 20 -3.33 -9.59 -1.63
N ILE A 21 -2.39 -10.54 -1.68
CA ILE A 21 -0.97 -10.22 -1.86
C ILE A 21 -0.74 -9.55 -3.21
N GLY A 22 -1.36 -10.06 -4.27
CA GLY A 22 -1.32 -9.46 -5.60
C GLY A 22 -1.89 -8.03 -5.62
N PHE A 23 -3.02 -7.83 -4.97
CA PHE A 23 -3.64 -6.51 -4.78
C PHE A 23 -2.70 -5.53 -4.09
N LEU A 24 -2.10 -5.92 -2.97
CA LEU A 24 -1.18 -5.06 -2.22
C LEU A 24 0.04 -4.67 -3.06
N LYS A 25 0.61 -5.61 -3.82
CA LYS A 25 1.75 -5.33 -4.70
C LYS A 25 1.42 -4.35 -5.82
N VAL A 26 0.25 -4.48 -6.43
CA VAL A 26 -0.11 -3.61 -7.56
C VAL A 26 -0.54 -2.23 -7.06
N LEU A 27 -1.52 -2.18 -6.17
CA LEU A 27 -2.11 -0.92 -5.75
C LEU A 27 -1.18 -0.12 -4.85
N THR A 28 -0.62 -0.75 -3.83
CA THR A 28 0.20 -0.05 -2.84
C THR A 28 1.60 0.22 -3.38
N ASP A 29 2.30 -0.80 -3.85
CA ASP A 29 3.72 -0.67 -4.18
C ASP A 29 3.95 -0.10 -5.58
N LYS A 30 3.31 -0.65 -6.63
CA LYS A 30 3.56 -0.21 -8.02
C LYS A 30 2.81 1.06 -8.41
N CYS A 31 1.77 1.43 -7.69
CA CYS A 31 0.97 2.61 -8.02
C CYS A 31 1.10 3.71 -6.95
N HIS A 32 0.64 3.45 -5.72
CA HIS A 32 0.61 4.46 -4.66
C HIS A 32 2.01 4.91 -4.24
N HIS A 33 2.89 4.00 -3.84
CA HIS A 33 4.25 4.36 -3.43
C HIS A 33 5.04 5.02 -4.56
N VAL A 34 4.86 4.61 -5.81
CA VAL A 34 5.54 5.25 -6.95
C VAL A 34 5.09 6.70 -7.14
N LYS A 35 3.80 7.02 -6.92
CA LYS A 35 3.32 8.42 -6.94
C LYS A 35 4.06 9.28 -5.94
N GLU A 36 4.35 8.73 -4.77
CA GLU A 36 5.04 9.46 -3.71
C GLU A 36 6.54 9.49 -3.94
N GLU A 37 7.17 8.35 -4.16
CA GLU A 37 8.62 8.22 -4.27
C GLU A 37 9.18 8.93 -5.52
N ASP A 38 8.50 8.82 -6.67
CA ASP A 38 9.01 9.36 -7.94
C ASP A 38 8.52 10.79 -8.23
N PHE A 39 7.40 11.22 -7.63
CA PHE A 39 6.82 12.53 -7.95
C PHE A 39 6.64 13.43 -6.73
N LEU A 40 5.92 12.99 -5.68
CA LEU A 40 5.58 13.85 -4.55
C LEU A 40 6.79 14.18 -3.70
N PHE A 41 7.55 13.19 -3.26
CA PHE A 41 8.71 13.40 -2.39
C PHE A 41 9.79 14.26 -3.05
N PRO A 42 10.17 14.04 -4.32
CA PRO A 42 11.10 14.94 -5.01
C PRO A 42 10.59 16.40 -5.13
N ALA A 43 9.27 16.58 -5.28
CA ALA A 43 8.69 17.92 -5.31
C ALA A 43 8.75 18.59 -3.95
N LEU A 44 8.48 17.86 -2.87
CA LEU A 44 8.58 18.33 -1.50
C LEU A 44 10.02 18.64 -1.08
N GLU A 45 11.00 17.80 -1.48
CA GLU A 45 12.42 18.07 -1.25
C GLU A 45 12.87 19.39 -1.91
N LYS A 46 12.46 19.62 -3.16
CA LYS A 46 12.71 20.88 -3.87
C LYS A 46 12.02 22.08 -3.19
N ALA A 47 10.93 21.85 -2.48
CA ALA A 47 10.23 22.85 -1.69
C ALA A 47 10.81 23.02 -0.26
N GLY A 48 11.92 22.36 0.06
CA GLY A 48 12.66 22.50 1.31
C GLY A 48 12.25 21.55 2.43
N ILE A 49 11.43 20.52 2.15
CA ILE A 49 11.10 19.47 3.10
C ILE A 49 12.25 18.46 3.16
N LYS A 50 12.75 18.21 4.37
CA LYS A 50 13.89 17.30 4.57
C LYS A 50 13.51 15.84 4.33
N ASN A 51 14.38 15.13 3.62
CA ASN A 51 14.36 13.67 3.52
C ASN A 51 15.06 13.06 4.75
N GLU A 52 16.37 13.23 4.89
CA GLU A 52 17.11 12.72 6.05
C GLU A 52 16.60 13.32 7.36
N ASN A 53 16.27 12.45 8.32
CA ASN A 53 15.71 12.83 9.63
C ASN A 53 14.46 13.73 9.53
N GLY A 54 13.76 13.66 8.40
CA GLY A 54 12.55 14.42 8.12
C GLY A 54 11.35 13.50 7.78
N PRO A 55 10.19 14.10 7.51
CA PRO A 55 8.96 13.34 7.23
C PRO A 55 9.11 12.42 6.01
N ILE A 56 9.78 12.84 4.95
CA ILE A 56 9.98 12.03 3.74
C ILE A 56 10.78 10.76 4.07
N GLY A 57 11.86 10.86 4.84
CA GLY A 57 12.67 9.70 5.23
C GLY A 57 11.89 8.69 6.09
N VAL A 58 10.98 9.17 6.94
CA VAL A 58 10.07 8.31 7.69
C VAL A 58 9.14 7.54 6.77
N MET A 59 8.54 8.21 5.77
CA MET A 59 7.64 7.58 4.78
C MET A 59 8.39 6.52 3.97
N LEU A 60 9.56 6.85 3.42
CA LEU A 60 10.42 5.92 2.68
C LEU A 60 10.81 4.68 3.50
N SER A 61 11.11 4.87 4.79
CA SER A 61 11.39 3.76 5.70
C SER A 61 10.17 2.85 5.89
N GLN A 62 8.98 3.43 6.02
CA GLN A 62 7.73 2.67 6.15
C GLN A 62 7.37 1.94 4.85
N HIS A 63 7.60 2.54 3.67
CA HIS A 63 7.45 1.86 2.38
C HIS A 63 8.34 0.63 2.28
N LYS A 64 9.62 0.76 2.64
CA LYS A 64 10.56 -0.36 2.66
C LYS A 64 10.12 -1.48 3.60
N GLN A 65 9.66 -1.14 4.81
CA GLN A 65 9.13 -2.10 5.77
C GLN A 65 7.86 -2.79 5.23
N GLY A 66 6.96 -2.03 4.59
CA GLY A 66 5.76 -2.55 3.96
C GLY A 66 6.06 -3.58 2.87
N ARG A 67 7.04 -3.29 1.99
CA ARG A 67 7.51 -4.23 0.96
C ARG A 67 8.06 -5.52 1.55
N GLU A 68 8.84 -5.41 2.62
CA GLU A 68 9.39 -6.59 3.31
C GLU A 68 8.28 -7.45 3.94
N LEU A 69 7.28 -6.85 4.57
CA LEU A 69 6.14 -7.57 5.14
C LEU A 69 5.28 -8.25 4.08
N ILE A 70 5.05 -7.60 2.93
CA ILE A 70 4.37 -8.22 1.78
C ILE A 70 5.17 -9.41 1.26
N LYS A 71 6.50 -9.30 1.19
CA LYS A 71 7.39 -10.40 0.80
C LYS A 71 7.29 -11.56 1.78
N GLN A 72 7.32 -11.30 3.10
CA GLN A 72 7.16 -12.34 4.12
C GLN A 72 5.79 -13.04 4.02
N MET A 73 4.70 -12.29 3.77
CA MET A 73 3.40 -12.89 3.50
C MET A 73 3.45 -13.82 2.28
N GLN A 74 4.12 -13.41 1.20
CA GLN A 74 4.27 -14.23 0.00
C GLN A 74 5.11 -15.48 0.26
N GLU A 75 6.23 -15.35 0.94
CA GLU A 75 7.13 -16.47 1.28
C GLU A 75 6.50 -17.46 2.26
N SER A 76 5.52 -17.03 3.05
CA SER A 76 4.75 -17.91 3.93
C SER A 76 3.83 -18.88 3.16
N VAL A 77 3.70 -18.68 1.85
CA VAL A 77 2.81 -19.46 0.97
C VAL A 77 3.64 -20.21 -0.06
N VAL A 78 3.84 -21.50 0.15
CA VAL A 78 4.66 -22.36 -0.72
C VAL A 78 3.86 -23.59 -1.13
N ASN A 79 3.84 -23.92 -2.43
CA ASN A 79 3.16 -25.11 -2.97
C ASN A 79 1.69 -25.26 -2.50
N LYS A 80 0.94 -24.16 -2.46
CA LYS A 80 -0.45 -24.08 -1.96
C LYS A 80 -0.59 -24.44 -0.47
N MET A 81 0.50 -24.51 0.27
CA MET A 81 0.50 -24.64 1.73
C MET A 81 0.83 -23.28 2.35
N ILE A 82 0.17 -22.97 3.46
CA ILE A 82 0.31 -21.70 4.16
C ILE A 82 0.97 -21.97 5.51
N ASN A 83 2.14 -21.38 5.74
CA ASN A 83 2.66 -21.22 7.09
C ASN A 83 1.84 -20.13 7.80
N ARG A 84 0.83 -20.58 8.56
CA ARG A 84 -0.20 -19.69 9.13
C ARG A 84 0.36 -18.67 10.11
N ASN A 85 1.29 -19.07 10.96
CA ASN A 85 1.88 -18.18 11.95
C ASN A 85 2.65 -17.07 11.24
N THR A 86 3.55 -17.41 10.33
CA THR A 86 4.33 -16.43 9.57
C THR A 86 3.43 -15.49 8.77
N PHE A 87 2.38 -16.03 8.11
CA PHE A 87 1.42 -15.20 7.37
C PHE A 87 0.68 -14.21 8.28
N VAL A 88 0.14 -14.69 9.40
CA VAL A 88 -0.66 -13.87 10.33
C VAL A 88 0.21 -12.79 10.99
N ASP A 89 1.42 -13.13 11.38
CA ASP A 89 2.36 -12.18 12.02
C ASP A 89 2.76 -11.08 11.02
N ALA A 90 3.13 -11.44 9.80
CA ALA A 90 3.48 -10.48 8.76
C ALA A 90 2.29 -9.60 8.37
N ALA A 91 1.11 -10.19 8.18
CA ALA A 91 -0.11 -9.44 7.82
C ALA A 91 -0.58 -8.51 8.95
N SER A 92 -0.49 -8.94 10.21
CA SER A 92 -0.84 -8.10 11.36
C SER A 92 0.12 -6.92 11.51
N SER A 93 1.43 -7.17 11.33
CA SER A 93 2.46 -6.14 11.32
C SER A 93 2.25 -5.15 10.18
N TYR A 94 1.89 -5.62 8.99
CA TYR A 94 1.58 -4.77 7.84
C TYR A 94 0.36 -3.87 8.10
N VAL A 95 -0.71 -4.39 8.68
CA VAL A 95 -1.90 -3.60 9.03
C VAL A 95 -1.56 -2.48 10.02
N ASN A 96 -0.75 -2.79 11.04
CA ASN A 96 -0.33 -1.79 12.03
C ASN A 96 0.59 -0.72 11.39
N LEU A 97 1.53 -1.15 10.54
CA LEU A 97 2.39 -0.24 9.78
C LEU A 97 1.55 0.69 8.90
N LEU A 98 0.61 0.14 8.13
CA LEU A 98 -0.21 0.90 7.19
C LEU A 98 -1.11 1.93 7.90
N ARG A 99 -1.69 1.59 9.06
CA ARG A 99 -2.46 2.55 9.86
C ARG A 99 -1.63 3.74 10.30
N ASN A 100 -0.44 3.48 10.86
CA ASN A 100 0.49 4.53 11.27
C ASN A 100 1.02 5.36 10.08
N HIS A 101 1.11 4.73 8.92
CA HIS A 101 1.54 5.38 7.68
C HIS A 101 0.47 6.37 7.21
N ILE A 102 -0.76 5.93 7.02
CA ILE A 102 -1.91 6.75 6.63
C ILE A 102 -2.12 7.92 7.62
N GLU A 103 -2.00 7.67 8.93
CA GLU A 103 -2.11 8.74 9.92
C GLU A 103 -1.07 9.84 9.70
N LYS A 104 0.17 9.47 9.34
CA LYS A 104 1.21 10.47 9.06
C LYS A 104 0.99 11.19 7.72
N GLU A 105 0.47 10.51 6.71
CA GLU A 105 0.06 11.15 5.45
C GLU A 105 -0.99 12.22 5.73
N ASP A 106 -2.08 11.85 6.42
CA ASP A 106 -3.23 12.71 6.65
C ASP A 106 -2.89 13.87 7.59
N THR A 107 -2.07 13.64 8.62
CA THR A 107 -1.82 14.65 9.67
C THR A 107 -0.57 15.49 9.42
N LEU A 108 0.37 15.03 8.62
CA LEU A 108 1.65 15.70 8.42
C LEU A 108 1.99 15.90 6.94
N LEU A 109 2.05 14.85 6.14
CA LEU A 109 2.61 14.92 4.78
C LEU A 109 1.72 15.75 3.83
N PHE A 110 0.42 15.45 3.78
CA PHE A 110 -0.51 16.16 2.90
C PHE A 110 -0.72 17.61 3.31
N PRO A 111 -0.90 17.98 4.61
CA PRO A 111 -0.90 19.38 5.03
C PRO A 111 0.38 20.15 4.69
N LEU A 112 1.56 19.50 4.81
CA LEU A 112 2.82 20.09 4.35
C LEU A 112 2.82 20.29 2.82
N SER A 113 2.32 19.34 2.07
CA SER A 113 2.22 19.43 0.61
C SER A 113 1.37 20.62 0.19
N ASP A 114 0.21 20.81 0.83
CA ASP A 114 -0.71 21.90 0.55
C ASP A 114 -0.09 23.29 0.84
N THR A 115 0.74 23.37 1.88
CA THR A 115 1.38 24.63 2.25
C THR A 115 2.65 24.94 1.47
N LYS A 116 3.37 23.92 0.98
CA LYS A 116 4.69 24.07 0.36
C LYS A 116 4.67 24.03 -1.15
N LEU A 117 3.70 23.35 -1.74
CA LEU A 117 3.61 23.23 -3.20
C LEU A 117 2.64 24.26 -3.77
N SER A 118 3.08 24.98 -4.81
CA SER A 118 2.20 25.89 -5.53
C SER A 118 1.05 25.13 -6.22
N ALA A 119 -0.08 25.81 -6.45
CA ALA A 119 -1.22 25.25 -7.17
C ALA A 119 -0.84 24.69 -8.57
N SER A 120 0.11 25.36 -9.25
CA SER A 120 0.64 24.87 -10.55
C SER A 120 1.38 23.54 -10.39
N LYS A 121 2.19 23.39 -9.31
CA LYS A 121 2.94 22.14 -9.04
C LYS A 121 2.01 21.02 -8.63
N GLN A 122 1.00 21.29 -7.83
CA GLN A 122 -0.02 20.30 -7.47
C GLN A 122 -0.76 19.79 -8.71
N LYS A 123 -1.14 20.69 -9.64
CA LYS A 123 -1.78 20.31 -10.91
C LYS A 123 -0.87 19.45 -11.81
N GLU A 124 0.43 19.77 -11.86
CA GLU A 124 1.42 18.95 -12.56
C GLU A 124 1.52 17.55 -11.95
N LEU A 125 1.58 17.44 -10.62
CA LEU A 125 1.62 16.16 -9.91
C LEU A 125 0.38 15.30 -10.18
N LEU A 126 -0.82 15.89 -10.12
CA LEU A 126 -2.07 15.19 -10.44
C LEU A 126 -2.03 14.59 -11.85
N LYS A 127 -1.56 15.36 -12.84
CA LYS A 127 -1.42 14.85 -14.22
C LYS A 127 -0.43 13.68 -14.31
N ASN A 128 0.68 13.74 -13.56
CA ASN A 128 1.66 12.66 -13.52
C ASN A 128 1.07 11.40 -12.85
N PHE A 129 0.30 11.57 -11.79
CA PHE A 129 -0.40 10.48 -11.11
C PHE A 129 -1.42 9.79 -12.03
N GLU A 130 -2.23 10.55 -12.77
CA GLU A 130 -3.17 10.01 -13.75
C GLU A 130 -2.46 9.23 -14.85
N ASN A 131 -1.34 9.76 -15.37
CA ASN A 131 -0.54 9.08 -16.38
C ASN A 131 0.08 7.77 -15.85
N LEU A 132 0.60 7.79 -14.63
CA LEU A 132 1.13 6.59 -13.97
C LEU A 132 0.04 5.52 -13.82
N GLU A 133 -1.13 5.91 -13.33
CA GLU A 133 -2.26 4.99 -13.17
C GLU A 133 -2.64 4.31 -14.48
N LYS A 134 -2.80 5.08 -15.55
CA LYS A 134 -3.10 4.53 -16.89
C LYS A 134 -2.04 3.54 -17.37
N ASN A 135 -0.76 3.83 -17.11
CA ASN A 135 0.35 3.01 -17.60
C ASN A 135 0.59 1.76 -16.73
N VAL A 136 0.42 1.85 -15.42
CA VAL A 136 0.74 0.77 -14.47
C VAL A 136 -0.45 -0.14 -14.22
N ILE A 137 -1.63 0.45 -14.05
CA ILE A 137 -2.84 -0.29 -13.72
C ILE A 137 -3.55 -0.73 -15.01
N GLY A 138 -3.58 0.14 -16.03
CA GLY A 138 -4.31 -0.08 -17.26
C GLY A 138 -5.81 0.19 -17.14
N GLU A 139 -6.48 0.35 -18.30
CA GLU A 139 -7.93 0.56 -18.35
C GLU A 139 -8.68 -0.67 -17.79
N GLY A 140 -9.69 -0.45 -16.97
CA GLY A 140 -10.53 -1.49 -16.37
C GLY A 140 -9.94 -2.20 -15.14
N LYS A 141 -8.65 -2.09 -14.88
CA LYS A 141 -8.01 -2.79 -13.75
C LYS A 141 -8.42 -2.22 -12.39
N TYR A 142 -8.77 -0.95 -12.32
CA TYR A 142 -9.34 -0.34 -11.11
C TYR A 142 -10.65 -1.00 -10.69
N GLU A 143 -11.53 -1.26 -11.67
CA GLU A 143 -12.79 -1.97 -11.44
C GLU A 143 -12.54 -3.39 -10.93
N GLU A 144 -11.59 -4.12 -11.51
CA GLU A 144 -11.21 -5.45 -11.03
C GLU A 144 -10.72 -5.43 -9.58
N LEU A 145 -9.86 -4.47 -9.24
CA LEU A 145 -9.33 -4.29 -7.88
C LEU A 145 -10.44 -3.89 -6.90
N TYR A 146 -11.38 -3.03 -7.32
CA TYR A 146 -12.53 -2.65 -6.52
C TYR A 146 -13.47 -3.83 -6.28
N ILE A 147 -13.79 -4.61 -7.30
CA ILE A 147 -14.60 -5.82 -7.20
C ILE A 147 -13.96 -6.81 -6.22
N LEU A 148 -12.63 -6.96 -6.27
CA LEU A 148 -11.89 -7.82 -5.34
C LEU A 148 -12.04 -7.34 -3.89
N LEU A 149 -11.94 -6.03 -3.62
CA LEU A 149 -12.16 -5.46 -2.29
C LEU A 149 -13.59 -5.71 -1.78
N VAL A 150 -14.59 -5.49 -2.63
CA VAL A 150 -15.99 -5.74 -2.28
C VAL A 150 -16.21 -7.22 -1.94
N LYS A 151 -15.63 -8.14 -2.72
CA LYS A 151 -15.64 -9.59 -2.45
C LYS A 151 -15.04 -9.89 -1.08
N PHE A 152 -13.86 -9.35 -0.76
CA PHE A 152 -13.20 -9.56 0.52
C PHE A 152 -13.99 -8.97 1.68
N LYS A 153 -14.54 -7.75 1.52
CA LYS A 153 -15.42 -7.13 2.52
C LYS A 153 -16.61 -8.04 2.83
N GLY A 154 -17.30 -8.53 1.83
CA GLY A 154 -18.45 -9.43 1.99
C GLY A 154 -18.10 -10.79 2.61
N LYS A 155 -16.91 -11.31 2.35
CA LYS A 155 -16.45 -12.63 2.84
C LYS A 155 -15.87 -12.57 4.26
N TYR A 156 -15.16 -11.49 4.62
CA TYR A 156 -14.32 -11.44 5.82
C TYR A 156 -14.71 -10.37 6.86
N LEU A 157 -15.51 -9.37 6.48
CA LEU A 157 -15.94 -8.27 7.35
C LEU A 157 -17.48 -8.33 7.54
N LYS A 158 -17.93 -9.38 8.22
CA LYS A 158 -19.33 -9.50 8.66
C LYS A 158 -19.49 -8.95 10.06
#